data_89ed236a29261f37e85232064e636190
#
_entry.id   89ed236a29261f37e85232064e636190
#
_cell.length_a   1.000
_cell.length_b   1.000
_cell.length_c   1.000
_cell.angle_alpha   90.00
_cell.angle_beta   90.00
_cell.angle_gamma   90.00
#
_symmetry.space_group_name_H-M   'P 1'
#
loop_
_entity.id
_entity.type
_entity.pdbx_description
1 polymer ?
#
loop_
_entity_poly.entity_id
_entity_poly.type
_entity_poly.pdbx_seq_one_letter_code
_entity_poly.pdbx_strand_id
1 'polypeptide(L)'
;MRQFEGYSLTTPITIGDVHNLSKQVTRLPRGNIALLGTDRLGIPLEQLDIELTPRDDYAEGRRNSINKVGFYDATLYCSDIPLVTQPWAIKPYLTSRTAVKDITTMQAINSLQHPQAIRTFEPRGIAHLENGEVAVISDFIQGVRSCDSLVDAYRETTLPEEKARLIAHTAFSTMHYFHSLPEPYTMNDAQIKNFAFTINTEPWCIDTEKFLSTDKDDPSSIGQFGRDIECCVYSMSSQSNNDGQQMLIPELIIEHFIKPYEEDISNLFPRDTASIIQTSIENLKQDITQGA
;
A
#
# COMPACT_ATOMS: atom_id res chain seq x y z
N MET A 1 8.53 2.56 18.18
CA MET A 1 7.97 3.73 18.89
C MET A 1 9.03 4.70 19.45
N ARG A 2 10.26 4.31 19.75
CA ARG A 2 11.29 5.21 20.35
C ARG A 2 12.09 6.09 19.37
N GLN A 3 12.05 5.86 18.07
CA GLN A 3 12.89 6.60 17.11
C GLN A 3 12.30 7.96 16.66
N PHE A 4 11.01 8.20 16.89
CA PHE A 4 10.37 9.47 16.48
C PHE A 4 10.15 10.46 17.62
N GLU A 5 10.29 10.07 18.89
CA GLU A 5 10.09 10.98 20.03
C GLU A 5 11.16 12.07 20.19
N GLY A 6 12.24 12.01 19.42
CA GLY A 6 13.35 12.98 19.45
C GLY A 6 13.46 13.92 18.24
N TYR A 7 12.67 13.72 17.19
CA TYR A 7 12.72 14.59 16.02
C TYR A 7 11.78 15.78 16.21
N SER A 8 12.34 16.88 16.67
CA SER A 8 11.71 18.19 16.55
C SER A 8 11.73 18.58 15.07
N LEU A 9 10.63 18.38 14.37
CA LEU A 9 10.40 18.89 13.01
C LEU A 9 10.26 20.44 13.10
N THR A 10 11.38 21.13 13.28
CA THR A 10 11.38 22.56 13.67
C THR A 10 11.35 23.52 12.48
N THR A 11 11.49 23.02 11.26
CA THR A 11 11.47 23.89 10.08
C THR A 11 10.48 23.33 9.03
N PRO A 12 9.41 24.05 8.70
CA PRO A 12 8.54 23.64 7.61
C PRO A 12 9.34 23.66 6.31
N ILE A 13 9.34 22.57 5.59
CA ILE A 13 9.80 22.57 4.21
C ILE A 13 8.72 23.24 3.40
N THR A 14 9.14 24.26 2.68
CA THR A 14 8.34 24.86 1.64
C THR A 14 8.36 23.95 0.41
N ILE A 15 7.86 22.73 0.53
CA ILE A 15 7.44 21.98 -0.63
C ILE A 15 6.10 22.58 -1.01
N GLY A 16 6.03 23.33 -2.10
CA GLY A 16 4.78 23.83 -2.66
C GLY A 16 3.76 22.69 -2.78
N ASP A 17 2.50 23.03 -2.99
CA ASP A 17 1.43 22.07 -3.22
C ASP A 17 1.97 20.88 -4.05
N VAL A 18 1.85 19.65 -3.54
CA VAL A 18 2.31 18.41 -4.22
C VAL A 18 1.77 18.38 -5.66
N HIS A 19 0.65 19.02 -5.91
CA HIS A 19 0.09 19.20 -7.24
C HIS A 19 0.93 20.12 -8.14
N ASN A 20 1.65 21.09 -7.58
CA ASN A 20 2.55 21.98 -8.31
C ASN A 20 3.97 21.40 -8.42
N LEU A 21 4.40 20.54 -7.49
CA LEU A 21 5.66 19.81 -7.57
C LEU A 21 5.72 18.88 -8.80
N SER A 22 4.58 18.37 -9.26
CA SER A 22 4.52 17.49 -10.43
C SER A 22 5.00 18.14 -11.75
N LYS A 23 5.41 19.41 -11.74
CA LYS A 23 5.79 20.15 -12.96
C LYS A 23 7.15 20.82 -12.90
N GLN A 24 7.85 20.80 -11.76
CA GLN A 24 9.12 21.52 -11.60
C GLN A 24 10.13 20.69 -10.81
N VAL A 25 11.40 20.78 -11.23
CA VAL A 25 12.52 20.28 -10.43
C VAL A 25 12.58 21.10 -9.13
N THR A 26 12.58 20.40 -7.99
CA THR A 26 12.58 21.05 -6.66
C THR A 26 13.83 20.61 -5.89
N ARG A 27 14.62 21.56 -5.42
CA ARG A 27 15.72 21.31 -4.48
C ARG A 27 15.26 21.42 -3.04
N LEU A 28 15.57 20.40 -2.24
CA LEU A 28 15.33 20.36 -0.81
C LEU A 28 16.70 20.48 -0.12
N PRO A 29 16.99 21.63 0.55
CA PRO A 29 18.24 21.83 1.28
C PRO A 29 18.34 20.89 2.48
N ARG A 30 19.57 20.69 2.97
CA ARG A 30 19.87 19.87 4.17
C ARG A 30 18.99 20.26 5.35
N GLY A 31 18.61 19.25 6.14
CA GLY A 31 17.87 19.45 7.38
C GLY A 31 16.39 19.77 7.20
N ASN A 32 15.90 19.84 5.99
CA ASN A 32 14.48 20.12 5.70
C ASN A 32 13.58 18.87 5.68
N ILE A 33 14.17 17.67 5.70
CA ILE A 33 13.43 16.42 5.76
C ILE A 33 13.92 15.66 7.00
N ALA A 34 13.00 15.20 7.84
CA ALA A 34 13.31 14.21 8.85
C ALA A 34 13.44 12.86 8.13
N LEU A 35 14.64 12.55 7.67
CA LEU A 35 14.93 11.36 6.91
C LEU A 35 15.23 10.19 7.84
N LEU A 36 14.77 9.01 7.44
CA LEU A 36 15.03 7.76 8.12
C LEU A 36 16.21 7.05 7.45
N GLY A 37 17.24 6.77 8.24
CA GLY A 37 18.34 5.94 7.78
C GLY A 37 19.47 6.67 7.09
N THR A 38 20.24 5.91 6.35
CA THR A 38 21.38 6.36 5.56
C THR A 38 21.14 6.04 4.09
N ASP A 39 21.83 6.74 3.19
CA ASP A 39 21.91 6.33 1.80
C ASP A 39 22.63 4.97 1.65
N ARG A 40 22.77 4.49 0.41
CA ARG A 40 23.49 3.23 0.11
C ARG A 40 24.99 3.30 0.43
N LEU A 41 25.53 4.49 0.63
CA LEU A 41 26.93 4.75 0.98
C LEU A 41 27.13 4.92 2.49
N GLY A 42 26.06 4.83 3.28
CA GLY A 42 26.10 5.00 4.74
C GLY A 42 26.10 6.46 5.20
N ILE A 43 25.81 7.42 4.32
CA ILE A 43 25.72 8.84 4.69
C ILE A 43 24.32 9.12 5.24
N PRO A 44 24.18 9.75 6.42
CA PRO A 44 22.88 10.16 6.94
C PRO A 44 22.15 11.06 5.92
N LEU A 45 20.94 10.68 5.55
CA LEU A 45 20.16 11.39 4.52
C LEU A 45 19.88 12.85 4.90
N GLU A 46 19.80 13.18 6.19
CA GLU A 46 19.68 14.55 6.71
C GLU A 46 20.87 15.46 6.39
N GLN A 47 22.01 14.89 6.00
CA GLN A 47 23.21 15.63 5.61
C GLN A 47 23.31 15.87 4.11
N LEU A 48 22.33 15.41 3.35
CA LEU A 48 22.30 15.52 1.90
C LEU A 48 21.35 16.62 1.44
N ASP A 49 21.73 17.29 0.36
CA ASP A 49 20.80 18.07 -0.44
C ASP A 49 20.07 17.13 -1.41
N ILE A 50 18.79 17.38 -1.68
CA ILE A 50 17.96 16.50 -2.50
C ILE A 50 17.34 17.29 -3.62
N GLU A 51 17.47 16.81 -4.84
CA GLU A 51 16.77 17.35 -6.00
C GLU A 51 15.71 16.34 -6.44
N LEU A 52 14.46 16.79 -6.48
CA LEU A 52 13.31 16.01 -6.92
C LEU A 52 12.96 16.37 -8.35
N THR A 53 13.12 15.43 -9.26
CA THR A 53 12.67 15.55 -10.65
C THR A 53 11.38 14.77 -10.83
N PRO A 54 10.25 15.40 -11.18
CA PRO A 54 8.98 14.71 -11.39
C PRO A 54 9.08 13.65 -12.48
N ARG A 55 8.38 12.54 -12.31
CA ARG A 55 8.25 11.46 -13.29
C ARG A 55 6.89 11.50 -13.95
N ASP A 56 6.86 11.80 -15.23
CA ASP A 56 5.62 11.88 -16.01
C ASP A 56 5.05 10.49 -16.35
N ASP A 57 5.89 9.46 -16.41
CA ASP A 57 5.54 8.09 -16.78
C ASP A 57 4.60 7.39 -15.76
N TYR A 58 4.41 7.97 -14.57
CA TYR A 58 3.52 7.47 -13.53
C TYR A 58 2.36 8.41 -13.17
N ALA A 59 2.26 9.57 -13.83
CA ALA A 59 1.27 10.61 -13.50
C ALA A 59 -0.18 10.22 -13.85
N GLU A 60 -0.39 9.21 -14.68
CA GLU A 60 -1.74 8.86 -15.19
C GLU A 60 -2.55 7.96 -14.27
N GLY A 61 -1.96 7.40 -13.22
CA GLY A 61 -2.54 6.28 -12.50
C GLY A 61 -3.71 6.60 -11.56
N ARG A 62 -4.05 7.85 -11.16
CA ARG A 62 -5.12 8.06 -10.17
C ARG A 62 -5.79 9.42 -10.21
N ARG A 63 -6.88 9.49 -10.93
CA ARG A 63 -7.73 10.69 -11.01
C ARG A 63 -8.61 10.96 -9.77
N ASN A 64 -8.72 10.02 -8.81
CA ASN A 64 -9.78 10.06 -7.79
C ASN A 64 -9.32 10.10 -6.32
N SER A 65 -8.03 10.15 -6.00
CA SER A 65 -7.62 10.30 -4.60
C SER A 65 -7.48 11.77 -4.24
N ILE A 66 -8.08 12.17 -3.13
CA ILE A 66 -7.95 13.50 -2.53
C ILE A 66 -6.47 13.79 -2.21
N ASN A 67 -5.68 12.73 -1.94
CA ASN A 67 -4.25 12.79 -1.68
C ASN A 67 -3.49 12.16 -2.85
N LYS A 68 -3.07 12.98 -3.79
CA LYS A 68 -2.29 12.50 -4.94
C LYS A 68 -0.88 12.13 -4.50
N VAL A 69 -0.47 10.89 -4.75
CA VAL A 69 0.93 10.48 -4.61
C VAL A 69 1.72 11.04 -5.79
N GLY A 70 2.79 11.75 -5.51
CA GLY A 70 3.75 12.21 -6.52
C GLY A 70 4.90 11.22 -6.66
N PHE A 71 5.38 11.01 -7.87
CA PHE A 71 6.54 10.15 -8.17
C PHE A 71 7.69 11.00 -8.70
N TYR A 72 8.89 10.76 -8.19
CA TYR A 72 10.06 11.59 -8.46
C TYR A 72 11.32 10.73 -8.63
N ASP A 73 12.22 11.19 -9.46
CA ASP A 73 13.62 10.80 -9.37
C ASP A 73 14.31 11.73 -8.38
N ALA A 74 14.72 11.19 -7.24
CA ALA A 74 15.43 11.93 -6.20
C ALA A 74 16.92 11.78 -6.38
N THR A 75 17.60 12.87 -6.74
CA THR A 75 19.07 12.93 -6.79
C THR A 75 19.61 13.47 -5.48
N LEU A 76 20.43 12.67 -4.81
CA LEU A 76 21.07 13.02 -3.55
C LEU A 76 22.42 13.64 -3.80
N TYR A 77 22.70 14.78 -3.17
CA TYR A 77 23.95 15.52 -3.32
C TYR A 77 24.68 15.66 -1.98
N CYS A 78 25.99 15.52 -2.02
CA CYS A 78 26.88 15.92 -0.94
C CYS A 78 27.76 17.08 -1.43
N SER A 79 27.57 18.29 -0.87
CA SER A 79 28.33 19.47 -1.28
C SER A 79 28.35 19.69 -2.81
N ASP A 80 27.18 19.68 -3.45
CA ASP A 80 26.95 19.81 -4.89
C ASP A 80 27.46 18.66 -5.77
N ILE A 81 27.99 17.59 -5.19
CA ILE A 81 28.39 16.38 -5.93
C ILE A 81 27.21 15.40 -5.92
N PRO A 82 26.66 15.02 -7.07
CA PRO A 82 25.61 13.99 -7.12
C PRO A 82 26.16 12.63 -6.71
N LEU A 83 25.52 11.98 -5.76
CA LEU A 83 25.92 10.68 -5.24
C LEU A 83 25.13 9.56 -5.91
N VAL A 84 23.82 9.70 -5.92
CA VAL A 84 22.90 8.68 -6.43
C VAL A 84 21.57 9.32 -6.81
N THR A 85 20.93 8.76 -7.84
CA THR A 85 19.53 9.04 -8.19
C THR A 85 18.70 7.79 -7.93
N GLN A 86 17.58 7.96 -7.25
CA GLN A 86 16.69 6.84 -6.90
C GLN A 86 15.23 7.27 -7.00
N PRO A 87 14.32 6.37 -7.39
CA PRO A 87 12.92 6.70 -7.52
C PRO A 87 12.24 6.77 -6.15
N TRP A 88 11.50 7.85 -5.90
CA TRP A 88 10.73 8.08 -4.67
C TRP A 88 9.24 8.30 -4.96
N ALA A 89 8.41 7.86 -4.02
CA ALA A 89 7.01 8.22 -3.91
C ALA A 89 6.82 9.18 -2.73
N ILE A 90 6.06 10.24 -2.93
CA ILE A 90 5.72 11.25 -1.91
C ILE A 90 4.21 11.25 -1.74
N LYS A 91 3.73 10.82 -0.56
CA LYS A 91 2.31 10.72 -0.22
C LYS A 91 1.95 11.75 0.83
N PRO A 92 1.09 12.75 0.53
CA PRO A 92 0.65 13.75 1.50
C PRO A 92 -0.39 13.19 2.48
N TYR A 93 -0.37 13.73 3.71
CA TYR A 93 -1.30 13.43 4.78
C TYR A 93 -1.77 14.71 5.46
N LEU A 94 -3.03 14.74 5.87
CA LEU A 94 -3.60 15.89 6.59
C LEU A 94 -3.01 16.08 7.99
N THR A 95 -2.47 15.02 8.60
CA THR A 95 -1.94 15.07 9.96
C THR A 95 -0.63 14.29 10.11
N SER A 96 0.27 14.82 10.93
CA SER A 96 1.52 14.15 11.30
C SER A 96 1.26 12.78 11.96
N ARG A 97 0.16 12.65 12.72
CA ARG A 97 -0.19 11.40 13.39
C ARG A 97 -0.43 10.27 12.39
N THR A 98 -1.15 10.54 11.31
CA THR A 98 -1.42 9.54 10.26
C THR A 98 -0.14 9.19 9.52
N ALA A 99 0.68 10.19 9.17
CA ALA A 99 1.97 9.98 8.51
C ALA A 99 2.92 9.11 9.34
N VAL A 100 3.05 9.41 10.65
CA VAL A 100 3.89 8.63 11.57
C VAL A 100 3.37 7.20 11.71
N LYS A 101 2.04 7.02 11.81
CA LYS A 101 1.43 5.69 11.86
C LYS A 101 1.78 4.88 10.62
N ASP A 102 1.64 5.45 9.43
CA ASP A 102 1.93 4.77 8.16
C ASP A 102 3.40 4.34 8.09
N ILE A 103 4.35 5.25 8.38
CA ILE A 103 5.78 4.93 8.44
C ILE A 103 6.06 3.78 9.43
N THR A 104 5.50 3.86 10.63
CA THR A 104 5.74 2.84 11.66
C THR A 104 5.21 1.48 11.20
N THR A 105 4.06 1.46 10.52
CA THR A 105 3.49 0.23 9.96
C THR A 105 4.34 -0.31 8.82
N MET A 106 4.79 0.54 7.88
CA MET A 106 5.69 0.13 6.80
C MET A 106 6.98 -0.49 7.34
N GLN A 107 7.60 0.15 8.35
CA GLN A 107 8.82 -0.36 8.99
C GLN A 107 8.56 -1.70 9.69
N ALA A 108 7.46 -1.83 10.41
CA ALA A 108 7.08 -3.08 11.08
C ALA A 108 6.92 -4.21 10.04
N ILE A 109 6.18 -3.98 8.96
CA ILE A 109 5.97 -4.96 7.89
C ILE A 109 7.32 -5.36 7.25
N ASN A 110 8.15 -4.39 6.87
CA ASN A 110 9.43 -4.66 6.20
C ASN A 110 10.47 -5.32 7.13
N SER A 111 10.29 -5.21 8.45
CA SER A 111 11.15 -5.88 9.43
C SER A 111 10.80 -7.34 9.70
N LEU A 112 9.64 -7.81 9.22
CA LEU A 112 9.19 -9.19 9.43
C LEU A 112 10.12 -10.16 8.67
N GLN A 113 10.80 -11.02 9.43
CA GLN A 113 11.66 -12.06 8.88
C GLN A 113 10.84 -13.32 8.61
N HIS A 114 10.17 -13.37 7.48
CA HIS A 114 9.42 -14.55 7.06
C HIS A 114 9.78 -14.91 5.61
N PRO A 115 9.93 -16.21 5.25
CA PRO A 115 10.32 -16.63 3.90
C PRO A 115 9.38 -16.14 2.79
N GLN A 116 8.11 -15.90 3.13
CA GLN A 116 7.08 -15.40 2.22
C GLN A 116 6.64 -13.98 2.60
N ALA A 117 7.55 -13.19 3.17
CA ALA A 117 7.23 -11.85 3.65
C ALA A 117 6.66 -10.98 2.53
N ILE A 118 5.40 -10.58 2.68
CA ILE A 118 4.82 -9.52 1.88
C ILE A 118 5.46 -8.21 2.30
N ARG A 119 5.94 -7.46 1.33
CA ARG A 119 6.64 -6.20 1.56
C ARG A 119 5.76 -5.01 1.20
N THR A 120 6.12 -3.88 1.72
CA THR A 120 5.62 -2.58 1.31
C THR A 120 6.79 -1.67 0.94
N PHE A 121 6.52 -0.46 0.46
CA PHE A 121 7.58 0.50 0.14
C PHE A 121 8.40 0.84 1.37
N GLU A 122 9.71 1.00 1.20
CA GLU A 122 10.62 1.36 2.28
C GLU A 122 10.45 2.86 2.60
N PRO A 123 10.03 3.24 3.83
CA PRO A 123 9.91 4.64 4.18
C PRO A 123 11.28 5.29 4.33
N ARG A 124 11.44 6.49 3.76
CA ARG A 124 12.67 7.28 3.78
C ARG A 124 12.58 8.49 4.68
N GLY A 125 11.39 9.04 4.90
CA GLY A 125 11.26 10.17 5.80
C GLY A 125 9.89 10.83 5.79
N ILE A 126 9.81 11.93 6.54
CA ILE A 126 8.67 12.81 6.65
C ILE A 126 9.09 14.21 6.24
N ALA A 127 8.28 14.86 5.43
CA ALA A 127 8.40 16.27 5.05
C ALA A 127 7.15 17.05 5.48
N HIS A 128 7.33 18.32 5.87
CA HIS A 128 6.22 19.24 6.02
C HIS A 128 5.97 19.99 4.71
N LEU A 129 4.71 20.15 4.36
CA LEU A 129 4.28 20.90 3.18
C LEU A 129 3.89 22.33 3.57
N GLU A 130 3.96 23.26 2.60
CA GLU A 130 3.62 24.69 2.83
C GLU A 130 2.20 24.91 3.35
N ASN A 131 1.27 24.07 2.92
CA ASN A 131 -0.13 24.14 3.35
C ASN A 131 -0.38 23.58 4.77
N GLY A 132 0.68 23.19 5.50
CA GLY A 132 0.61 22.60 6.82
C GLY A 132 0.35 21.09 6.83
N GLU A 133 0.22 20.47 5.68
CA GLU A 133 0.17 19.01 5.56
C GLU A 133 1.54 18.39 5.79
N VAL A 134 1.57 17.08 5.93
CA VAL A 134 2.77 16.28 6.11
C VAL A 134 2.84 15.24 5.00
N ALA A 135 4.01 15.03 4.42
CA ALA A 135 4.20 14.01 3.41
C ALA A 135 5.11 12.87 3.93
N VAL A 136 4.76 11.65 3.60
CA VAL A 136 5.63 10.48 3.75
C VAL A 136 6.39 10.30 2.45
N ILE A 137 7.70 10.16 2.58
CA ILE A 137 8.62 9.85 1.48
C ILE A 137 8.97 8.37 1.60
N SER A 138 8.82 7.63 0.52
CA SER A 138 9.20 6.22 0.44
C SER A 138 9.92 5.91 -0.86
N ASP A 139 10.69 4.83 -0.87
CA ASP A 139 11.23 4.29 -2.11
C ASP A 139 10.09 3.89 -3.03
N PHE A 140 10.22 4.18 -4.30
CA PHE A 140 9.37 3.65 -5.35
C PHE A 140 10.11 2.54 -6.08
N ILE A 141 9.54 1.33 -6.08
CA ILE A 141 10.17 0.18 -6.73
C ILE A 141 9.60 0.05 -8.13
N GLN A 142 10.45 0.27 -9.12
CA GLN A 142 10.10 0.07 -10.52
C GLN A 142 9.70 -1.39 -10.76
N GLY A 143 8.58 -1.59 -11.49
CA GLY A 143 8.06 -2.92 -11.79
C GLY A 143 7.04 -3.46 -10.78
N VAL A 144 6.76 -2.73 -9.69
CA VAL A 144 5.59 -2.99 -8.85
C VAL A 144 4.35 -2.39 -9.51
N ARG A 145 3.32 -3.20 -9.72
CA ARG A 145 2.07 -2.81 -10.36
C ARG A 145 0.89 -3.12 -9.44
N SER A 146 0.00 -2.14 -9.21
CA SER A 146 -1.22 -2.39 -8.44
C SER A 146 -2.22 -3.25 -9.23
N CYS A 147 -3.02 -4.04 -8.51
CA CYS A 147 -4.09 -4.82 -9.12
C CYS A 147 -5.10 -3.92 -9.83
N ASP A 148 -5.40 -2.76 -9.25
CA ASP A 148 -6.29 -1.75 -9.85
C ASP A 148 -5.75 -1.23 -11.20
N SER A 149 -4.45 -0.90 -11.27
CA SER A 149 -3.84 -0.45 -12.54
C SER A 149 -3.80 -1.55 -13.60
N LEU A 150 -3.79 -2.83 -13.20
CA LEU A 150 -3.92 -3.93 -14.14
C LEU A 150 -5.36 -4.01 -14.68
N VAL A 151 -6.37 -3.85 -13.83
CA VAL A 151 -7.77 -3.76 -14.25
C VAL A 151 -7.97 -2.59 -15.22
N ASP A 152 -7.46 -1.41 -14.86
CA ASP A 152 -7.59 -0.20 -15.68
C ASP A 152 -7.01 -0.34 -17.08
N ALA A 153 -5.93 -1.09 -17.24
CA ALA A 153 -5.33 -1.36 -18.55
C ALA A 153 -6.24 -2.15 -19.51
N TYR A 154 -7.28 -2.79 -18.99
CA TYR A 154 -8.24 -3.59 -19.76
C TYR A 154 -9.67 -3.02 -19.75
N ARG A 155 -9.86 -1.77 -19.31
CA ARG A 155 -11.20 -1.16 -19.24
C ARG A 155 -11.92 -1.04 -20.58
N GLU A 156 -11.18 -0.94 -21.67
CA GLU A 156 -11.73 -0.88 -23.04
C GLU A 156 -11.86 -2.26 -23.70
N THR A 157 -11.44 -3.31 -22.99
CA THR A 157 -11.41 -4.67 -23.52
C THR A 157 -11.86 -5.67 -22.45
N THR A 158 -11.60 -6.94 -22.66
CA THR A 158 -11.85 -7.99 -21.67
C THR A 158 -10.57 -8.29 -20.90
N LEU A 159 -10.65 -8.34 -19.57
CA LEU A 159 -9.55 -8.77 -18.73
C LEU A 159 -9.27 -10.26 -18.96
N PRO A 160 -8.06 -10.66 -19.40
CA PRO A 160 -7.75 -12.07 -19.58
C PRO A 160 -7.87 -12.85 -18.27
N GLU A 161 -8.37 -14.07 -18.35
CA GLU A 161 -8.60 -14.93 -17.17
C GLU A 161 -7.35 -15.09 -16.30
N GLU A 162 -6.16 -15.26 -16.93
CA GLU A 162 -4.89 -15.34 -16.21
C GLU A 162 -4.56 -14.09 -15.39
N LYS A 163 -4.99 -12.91 -15.85
CA LYS A 163 -4.81 -11.65 -15.12
C LYS A 163 -5.82 -11.51 -13.99
N ALA A 164 -7.06 -11.95 -14.21
CA ALA A 164 -8.08 -12.01 -13.15
C ALA A 164 -7.64 -12.98 -12.03
N ARG A 165 -7.11 -14.14 -12.37
CA ARG A 165 -6.51 -15.10 -11.43
C ARG A 165 -5.34 -14.49 -10.66
N LEU A 166 -4.44 -13.77 -11.33
CA LEU A 166 -3.31 -13.09 -10.69
C LEU A 166 -3.79 -12.07 -9.64
N ILE A 167 -4.81 -11.27 -9.96
CA ILE A 167 -5.39 -10.30 -9.02
C ILE A 167 -5.96 -11.02 -7.80
N ALA A 168 -6.82 -12.02 -7.99
CA ALA A 168 -7.44 -12.75 -6.90
C ALA A 168 -6.40 -13.46 -6.02
N HIS A 169 -5.41 -14.10 -6.61
CA HIS A 169 -4.32 -14.75 -5.89
C HIS A 169 -3.41 -13.75 -5.14
N THR A 170 -3.10 -12.59 -5.72
CA THR A 170 -2.33 -11.54 -5.06
C THR A 170 -3.06 -11.01 -3.83
N ALA A 171 -4.37 -10.75 -3.97
CA ALA A 171 -5.20 -10.30 -2.86
C ALA A 171 -5.29 -11.37 -1.75
N PHE A 172 -5.53 -12.63 -2.12
CA PHE A 172 -5.51 -13.76 -1.18
C PHE A 172 -4.18 -13.84 -0.43
N SER A 173 -3.06 -13.94 -1.16
CA SER A 173 -1.75 -14.11 -0.57
C SER A 173 -1.39 -12.98 0.39
N THR A 174 -1.73 -11.74 0.03
CA THR A 174 -1.46 -10.58 0.87
C THR A 174 -2.29 -10.61 2.15
N MET A 175 -3.60 -10.82 2.06
CA MET A 175 -4.45 -10.87 3.25
C MET A 175 -4.14 -12.05 4.13
N HIS A 176 -4.00 -13.24 3.55
CA HIS A 176 -3.65 -14.46 4.26
C HIS A 176 -2.35 -14.28 5.06
N TYR A 177 -1.32 -13.69 4.43
CA TYR A 177 -0.07 -13.40 5.11
C TYR A 177 -0.27 -12.53 6.35
N PHE A 178 -0.94 -11.36 6.23
CA PHE A 178 -1.14 -10.46 7.36
C PHE A 178 -2.03 -11.06 8.46
N HIS A 179 -3.03 -11.85 8.10
CA HIS A 179 -3.87 -12.56 9.06
C HIS A 179 -3.18 -13.76 9.72
N SER A 180 -2.16 -14.36 9.09
CA SER A 180 -1.42 -15.50 9.62
C SER A 180 -0.33 -15.12 10.64
N LEU A 181 0.08 -13.87 10.69
CA LEU A 181 1.14 -13.43 11.60
C LEU A 181 0.81 -13.73 13.07
N PRO A 182 1.82 -13.95 13.94
CA PRO A 182 1.63 -14.09 15.38
C PRO A 182 0.93 -12.86 16.00
N GLU A 183 1.30 -11.67 15.55
CA GLU A 183 0.59 -10.42 15.80
C GLU A 183 -0.05 -10.00 14.46
N PRO A 184 -1.30 -10.42 14.19
CA PRO A 184 -1.91 -10.20 12.89
C PRO A 184 -2.27 -8.73 12.67
N TYR A 185 -2.35 -8.37 11.40
CA TYR A 185 -2.84 -7.06 10.99
C TYR A 185 -4.14 -7.21 10.21
N THR A 186 -5.11 -6.34 10.52
CA THR A 186 -6.25 -6.07 9.64
C THR A 186 -5.96 -4.83 8.81
N MET A 187 -6.37 -4.85 7.56
CA MET A 187 -6.06 -3.79 6.60
C MET A 187 -7.03 -2.62 6.71
N ASN A 188 -8.29 -2.87 7.10
CA ASN A 188 -9.40 -1.90 7.18
C ASN A 188 -9.70 -1.09 5.90
N ASP A 189 -9.00 -1.37 4.83
CA ASP A 189 -9.24 -0.88 3.46
C ASP A 189 -8.67 -1.90 2.45
N ALA A 190 -9.11 -3.15 2.57
CA ALA A 190 -8.64 -4.27 1.75
C ALA A 190 -9.20 -4.21 0.32
N GLN A 191 -8.98 -3.11 -0.40
CA GLN A 191 -9.38 -2.92 -1.78
C GLN A 191 -8.26 -3.33 -2.75
N ILE A 192 -8.63 -3.76 -3.96
CA ILE A 192 -7.63 -4.20 -4.97
C ILE A 192 -6.59 -3.14 -5.33
N LYS A 193 -6.91 -1.86 -5.16
CA LYS A 193 -5.95 -0.75 -5.35
C LYS A 193 -4.75 -0.81 -4.39
N ASN A 194 -4.92 -1.46 -3.22
CA ASN A 194 -3.92 -1.56 -2.16
C ASN A 194 -3.08 -2.83 -2.25
N PHE A 195 -3.45 -3.75 -3.16
CA PHE A 195 -2.66 -4.92 -3.50
C PHE A 195 -1.86 -4.68 -4.77
N ALA A 196 -0.63 -5.19 -4.77
CA ALA A 196 0.28 -5.05 -5.90
C ALA A 196 1.10 -6.32 -6.08
N PHE A 197 1.79 -6.41 -7.20
CA PHE A 197 2.70 -7.50 -7.51
C PHE A 197 3.90 -6.96 -8.29
N THR A 198 5.01 -7.67 -8.15
CA THR A 198 6.23 -7.38 -8.93
C THR A 198 6.12 -7.98 -10.33
N ILE A 199 7.10 -7.69 -11.19
CA ILE A 199 7.22 -8.33 -12.51
C ILE A 199 7.31 -9.87 -12.41
N ASN A 200 7.80 -10.40 -11.29
CA ASN A 200 7.85 -11.83 -11.00
C ASN A 200 6.57 -12.37 -10.34
N THR A 201 5.49 -11.57 -10.32
CA THR A 201 4.21 -11.90 -9.68
C THR A 201 4.25 -12.06 -8.15
N GLU A 202 5.31 -11.60 -7.50
CA GLU A 202 5.41 -11.61 -6.04
C GLU A 202 4.44 -10.57 -5.44
N PRO A 203 3.62 -10.94 -4.45
CA PRO A 203 2.63 -10.03 -3.88
C PRO A 203 3.29 -8.91 -3.04
N TRP A 204 2.68 -7.72 -3.12
CA TRP A 204 3.06 -6.51 -2.40
C TRP A 204 1.85 -5.80 -1.84
N CYS A 205 2.05 -5.05 -0.74
CA CYS A 205 1.08 -4.11 -0.20
C CYS A 205 1.55 -2.67 -0.39
N ILE A 206 0.72 -1.80 -0.95
CA ILE A 206 1.10 -0.42 -1.28
C ILE A 206 0.46 0.65 -0.39
N ASP A 207 -0.52 0.30 0.43
CA ASP A 207 -1.17 1.24 1.36
C ASP A 207 -1.33 0.61 2.73
N THR A 208 -0.63 1.16 3.72
CA THR A 208 -0.57 0.62 5.08
C THR A 208 -1.15 1.57 6.14
N GLU A 209 -1.65 2.73 5.74
CA GLU A 209 -2.09 3.77 6.69
C GLU A 209 -3.25 3.32 7.62
N LYS A 210 -4.10 2.42 7.12
CA LYS A 210 -5.26 1.91 7.86
C LYS A 210 -5.01 0.60 8.58
N PHE A 211 -3.82 0.02 8.46
CA PHE A 211 -3.47 -1.22 9.15
C PHE A 211 -3.58 -1.08 10.66
N LEU A 212 -4.14 -2.09 11.29
CA LEU A 212 -4.23 -2.21 12.74
C LEU A 212 -3.67 -3.56 13.16
N SER A 213 -2.77 -3.56 14.14
CA SER A 213 -2.46 -4.78 14.89
C SER A 213 -3.71 -5.23 15.60
N THR A 214 -4.07 -6.49 15.45
CA THR A 214 -5.37 -7.03 15.84
C THR A 214 -5.14 -8.32 16.64
N ASP A 215 -5.91 -8.51 17.70
CA ASP A 215 -5.85 -9.72 18.52
C ASP A 215 -6.88 -10.74 18.00
N LYS A 216 -6.43 -11.94 17.66
CA LYS A 216 -7.30 -13.04 17.19
C LYS A 216 -8.24 -13.56 18.29
N ASP A 217 -7.85 -13.39 19.54
CA ASP A 217 -8.60 -13.86 20.72
C ASP A 217 -9.57 -12.80 21.24
N ASP A 218 -9.47 -11.54 20.78
CA ASP A 218 -10.41 -10.48 21.16
C ASP A 218 -11.69 -10.53 20.32
N PRO A 219 -12.85 -10.84 20.91
CA PRO A 219 -14.13 -10.89 20.20
C PRO A 219 -14.49 -9.59 19.46
N SER A 220 -14.02 -8.44 19.93
CA SER A 220 -14.26 -7.16 19.27
C SER A 220 -13.48 -7.02 17.94
N SER A 221 -12.42 -7.76 17.80
CA SER A 221 -11.53 -7.77 16.65
C SER A 221 -11.97 -8.72 15.52
N ILE A 222 -12.79 -9.74 15.85
CA ILE A 222 -13.25 -10.76 14.89
C ILE A 222 -13.92 -10.13 13.66
N GLY A 223 -14.80 -9.16 13.89
CA GLY A 223 -15.49 -8.44 12.82
C GLY A 223 -14.57 -7.66 11.87
N GLN A 224 -13.33 -7.38 12.27
CA GLN A 224 -12.38 -6.66 11.42
C GLN A 224 -11.78 -7.58 10.37
N PHE A 225 -11.46 -8.84 10.71
CA PHE A 225 -10.99 -9.84 9.74
C PHE A 225 -12.07 -10.14 8.69
N GLY A 226 -13.33 -10.32 9.12
CA GLY A 226 -14.46 -10.51 8.21
C GLY A 226 -14.63 -9.33 7.25
N ARG A 227 -14.55 -8.09 7.75
CA ARG A 227 -14.64 -6.89 6.91
C ARG A 227 -13.53 -6.77 5.89
N ASP A 228 -12.31 -7.19 6.21
CA ASP A 228 -11.22 -7.19 5.23
C ASP A 228 -11.56 -8.13 4.07
N ILE A 229 -12.06 -9.34 4.36
CA ILE A 229 -12.48 -10.30 3.34
C ILE A 229 -13.62 -9.73 2.50
N GLU A 230 -14.67 -9.20 3.14
CA GLU A 230 -15.82 -8.58 2.48
C GLU A 230 -15.40 -7.41 1.59
N CYS A 231 -14.59 -6.49 2.12
CA CYS A 231 -14.09 -5.33 1.39
C CYS A 231 -13.30 -5.74 0.15
N CYS A 232 -12.45 -6.76 0.27
CA CYS A 232 -11.65 -7.27 -0.82
C CYS A 232 -12.53 -7.90 -1.91
N VAL A 233 -13.46 -8.78 -1.54
CA VAL A 233 -14.36 -9.46 -2.47
C VAL A 233 -15.26 -8.47 -3.19
N TYR A 234 -15.88 -7.53 -2.48
CA TYR A 234 -16.70 -6.49 -3.13
C TYR A 234 -15.85 -5.56 -4.02
N SER A 235 -14.62 -5.24 -3.62
CA SER A 235 -13.71 -4.46 -4.45
C SER A 235 -13.34 -5.18 -5.76
N MET A 236 -13.22 -6.51 -5.74
CA MET A 236 -13.01 -7.32 -6.95
C MET A 236 -14.26 -7.43 -7.80
N SER A 237 -15.40 -7.79 -7.19
CA SER A 237 -16.66 -8.05 -7.91
C SER A 237 -17.26 -6.78 -8.54
N SER A 238 -16.94 -5.60 -8.00
CA SER A 238 -17.42 -4.32 -8.54
C SER A 238 -16.64 -3.83 -9.77
N GLN A 239 -15.58 -4.52 -10.19
CA GLN A 239 -14.80 -4.09 -11.36
C GLN A 239 -15.55 -4.42 -12.66
N SER A 240 -15.81 -3.39 -13.45
CA SER A 240 -16.45 -3.53 -14.77
C SER A 240 -15.65 -2.77 -15.83
N ASN A 241 -15.71 -3.24 -17.07
CA ASN A 241 -15.17 -2.52 -18.22
C ASN A 241 -16.09 -1.34 -18.61
N ASN A 242 -15.72 -0.59 -19.65
CA ASN A 242 -16.50 0.55 -20.11
C ASN A 242 -17.89 0.18 -20.65
N ASP A 243 -18.10 -1.08 -21.04
CA ASP A 243 -19.38 -1.62 -21.51
C ASP A 243 -20.26 -2.15 -20.36
N GLY A 244 -19.81 -2.02 -19.10
CA GLY A 244 -20.51 -2.49 -17.90
C GLY A 244 -20.38 -3.99 -17.65
N GLN A 245 -19.54 -4.71 -18.40
CA GLN A 245 -19.30 -6.13 -18.16
C GLN A 245 -18.36 -6.31 -16.97
N GLN A 246 -18.69 -7.24 -16.08
CA GLN A 246 -17.87 -7.58 -14.94
C GLN A 246 -16.51 -8.15 -15.38
N MET A 247 -15.41 -7.61 -14.85
CA MET A 247 -14.06 -7.98 -15.23
C MET A 247 -13.49 -9.15 -14.41
N LEU A 248 -13.89 -9.25 -13.12
CA LEU A 248 -13.57 -10.38 -12.25
C LEU A 248 -14.88 -11.11 -11.93
N ILE A 249 -15.13 -12.20 -12.62
CA ILE A 249 -16.35 -12.98 -12.45
C ILE A 249 -16.36 -13.73 -11.11
N PRO A 250 -17.55 -13.97 -10.51
CA PRO A 250 -17.68 -14.61 -9.20
C PRO A 250 -16.93 -15.93 -9.07
N GLU A 251 -16.95 -16.76 -10.11
CA GLU A 251 -16.31 -18.07 -10.10
C GLU A 251 -14.79 -17.97 -9.86
N LEU A 252 -14.12 -17.00 -10.50
CA LEU A 252 -12.69 -16.78 -10.32
C LEU A 252 -12.36 -16.23 -8.92
N ILE A 253 -13.20 -15.33 -8.39
CA ILE A 253 -13.05 -14.82 -7.03
C ILE A 253 -13.22 -15.96 -6.02
N ILE A 254 -14.25 -16.80 -6.20
CA ILE A 254 -14.50 -17.94 -5.32
C ILE A 254 -13.33 -18.93 -5.38
N GLU A 255 -12.89 -19.32 -6.56
CA GLU A 255 -11.85 -20.35 -6.74
C GLU A 255 -10.47 -19.89 -6.25
N HIS A 256 -10.08 -18.62 -6.52
CA HIS A 256 -8.71 -18.18 -6.32
C HIS A 256 -8.50 -17.24 -5.11
N PHE A 257 -9.58 -16.79 -4.46
CA PHE A 257 -9.51 -15.98 -3.24
C PHE A 257 -10.26 -16.66 -2.08
N ILE A 258 -11.56 -16.94 -2.26
CA ILE A 258 -12.41 -17.37 -1.14
C ILE A 258 -12.07 -18.80 -0.71
N LYS A 259 -12.07 -19.74 -1.64
CA LYS A 259 -11.85 -21.16 -1.34
C LYS A 259 -10.51 -21.44 -0.66
N PRO A 260 -9.36 -20.92 -1.15
CA PRO A 260 -8.10 -21.09 -0.44
C PRO A 260 -8.12 -20.51 0.98
N TYR A 261 -8.88 -19.42 1.20
CA TYR A 261 -9.01 -18.81 2.53
C TYR A 261 -9.84 -19.71 3.46
N GLU A 262 -10.94 -20.29 2.97
CA GLU A 262 -11.76 -21.26 3.73
C GLU A 262 -11.00 -22.51 4.12
N GLU A 263 -10.16 -23.04 3.22
CA GLU A 263 -9.36 -24.23 3.45
C GLU A 263 -8.38 -24.06 4.61
N ASP A 264 -7.91 -22.82 4.85
CA ASP A 264 -6.91 -22.54 5.89
C ASP A 264 -7.48 -21.78 7.10
N ILE A 265 -8.75 -21.44 7.12
CA ILE A 265 -9.37 -20.61 8.15
C ILE A 265 -9.19 -21.15 9.57
N SER A 266 -9.22 -22.49 9.74
CA SER A 266 -9.04 -23.16 11.01
C SER A 266 -7.59 -23.11 11.53
N ASN A 267 -6.63 -22.88 10.65
CA ASN A 267 -5.23 -22.66 11.00
C ASN A 267 -4.95 -21.19 11.32
N LEU A 268 -5.70 -20.29 10.69
CA LEU A 268 -5.54 -18.83 10.88
C LEU A 268 -6.13 -18.35 12.20
N PHE A 269 -7.26 -18.93 12.62
CA PHE A 269 -8.07 -18.38 13.71
C PHE A 269 -8.48 -19.43 14.76
N PRO A 270 -8.69 -19.02 16.03
CA PRO A 270 -9.36 -19.83 17.01
C PRO A 270 -10.73 -20.31 16.52
N ARG A 271 -11.20 -21.46 17.02
CA ARG A 271 -12.40 -22.14 16.52
C ARG A 271 -13.64 -21.24 16.43
N ASP A 272 -13.89 -20.43 17.45
CA ASP A 272 -15.07 -19.58 17.51
C ASP A 272 -14.99 -18.44 16.47
N THR A 273 -13.80 -17.83 16.34
CA THR A 273 -13.49 -16.82 15.32
C THR A 273 -13.62 -17.40 13.93
N ALA A 274 -13.03 -18.58 13.67
CA ALA A 274 -13.12 -19.28 12.40
C ALA A 274 -14.58 -19.54 12.00
N SER A 275 -15.45 -19.97 12.91
CA SER A 275 -16.87 -20.22 12.65
C SER A 275 -17.62 -18.95 12.22
N ILE A 276 -17.33 -17.81 12.87
CA ILE A 276 -17.97 -16.52 12.53
C ILE A 276 -17.54 -16.06 11.13
N ILE A 277 -16.23 -16.11 10.85
CA ILE A 277 -15.69 -15.71 9.56
C ILE A 277 -16.20 -16.66 8.45
N GLN A 278 -16.30 -17.97 8.70
CA GLN A 278 -16.86 -18.94 7.77
C GLN A 278 -18.31 -18.58 7.38
N THR A 279 -19.14 -18.21 8.36
CA THR A 279 -20.51 -17.77 8.09
C THR A 279 -20.54 -16.50 7.22
N SER A 280 -19.67 -15.54 7.49
CA SER A 280 -19.56 -14.32 6.65
C SER A 280 -19.16 -14.67 5.21
N ILE A 281 -18.20 -15.59 5.04
CA ILE A 281 -17.77 -16.05 3.71
C ILE A 281 -18.90 -16.75 2.94
N GLU A 282 -19.69 -17.60 3.59
CA GLU A 282 -20.82 -18.26 2.95
C GLU A 282 -21.87 -17.27 2.46
N ASN A 283 -22.21 -16.26 3.26
CA ASN A 283 -23.11 -15.18 2.86
C ASN A 283 -22.53 -14.42 1.65
N LEU A 284 -21.24 -14.10 1.70
CA LEU A 284 -20.55 -13.36 0.66
C LEU A 284 -20.56 -14.09 -0.70
N LYS A 285 -20.37 -15.43 -0.68
CA LYS A 285 -20.49 -16.25 -1.90
C LYS A 285 -21.90 -16.15 -2.52
N GLN A 286 -22.94 -16.17 -1.68
CA GLN A 286 -24.30 -16.02 -2.15
C GLN A 286 -24.51 -14.63 -2.77
N ASP A 287 -24.06 -13.58 -2.12
CA ASP A 287 -24.23 -12.20 -2.58
C ASP A 287 -23.60 -11.97 -3.96
N ILE A 288 -22.33 -12.36 -4.14
CA ILE A 288 -21.63 -12.15 -5.42
C ILE A 288 -22.18 -13.04 -6.55
N THR A 289 -22.75 -14.21 -6.23
CA THR A 289 -23.33 -15.11 -7.22
C THR A 289 -24.75 -14.65 -7.65
N GLN A 290 -25.51 -14.02 -6.75
CA GLN A 290 -26.86 -13.53 -7.03
C GLN A 290 -26.88 -12.13 -7.63
N GLY A 291 -25.83 -11.34 -7.43
CA GLY A 291 -25.68 -9.98 -7.96
C GLY A 291 -25.06 -9.93 -9.37
N ALA A 292 -24.70 -11.06 -9.95
CA ALA A 292 -24.03 -11.21 -11.24
C ALA A 292 -25.04 -11.38 -12.42
#